data_9bde3e7db17c5beb4adc5bb2f1ca21f8
#
_entry.id   9bde3e7db17c5beb4adc5bb2f1ca21f8
#
_cell.length_a   1.000
_cell.length_b   1.000
_cell.length_c   1.000
_cell.angle_alpha   90.00
_cell.angle_beta   90.00
_cell.angle_gamma   90.00
#
_symmetry.space_group_name_H-M   'P 1'
#
loop_
_entity.id
_entity.type
_entity.pdbx_description
1 polymer ?
#
loop_
_entity_poly.entity_id
_entity_poly.type
_entity_poly.pdbx_seq_one_letter_code
_entity_poly.pdbx_strand_id
1 'polypeptide(L)'
;MRNFTFKGLFLTAVFMLLGCLSIQAANDDLITKQITINLDKAGTLPNKIASSEMYKITNLKIVGEINGTDWNMIREMAGRNYQESSTEGNLSVLDLSEAKIVAGGDYYYYDNLFNNKVYTSNDEIGEYAFAYCSGLTSLTLPVGITSIGEFAFSGCIYNHRTTKTNQKYPSVNL
;
A
#
# COMPACT_ATOMS: atom_id res chain seq x y z
N MET A 1 -24.29 -54.63 -27.12
CA MET A 1 -23.10 -54.32 -26.29
C MET A 1 -22.55 -52.97 -26.78
N ARG A 2 -22.68 -51.92 -25.99
CA ARG A 2 -22.23 -50.58 -26.34
C ARG A 2 -20.80 -50.41 -25.82
N ASN A 3 -19.84 -50.31 -26.75
CA ASN A 3 -18.47 -49.99 -26.41
C ASN A 3 -18.39 -48.51 -25.96
N PHE A 4 -18.28 -48.28 -24.66
CA PHE A 4 -17.91 -47.01 -24.11
C PHE A 4 -16.42 -46.79 -24.38
N THR A 5 -16.11 -45.87 -25.29
CA THR A 5 -14.74 -45.56 -25.65
C THR A 5 -14.10 -44.72 -24.53
N PHE A 6 -13.04 -45.24 -23.95
CA PHE A 6 -12.20 -44.66 -22.90
C PHE A 6 -11.58 -43.28 -23.25
N LYS A 7 -11.76 -42.81 -24.50
CA LYS A 7 -11.25 -41.53 -24.97
C LYS A 7 -11.99 -40.30 -24.43
N GLY A 8 -13.29 -40.42 -24.08
CA GLY A 8 -14.09 -39.30 -23.57
C GLY A 8 -13.80 -38.98 -22.10
N LEU A 9 -13.40 -39.97 -21.30
CA LEU A 9 -13.12 -39.78 -19.87
C LEU A 9 -11.77 -39.12 -19.62
N PHE A 10 -10.82 -39.31 -20.55
CA PHE A 10 -9.48 -38.72 -20.43
C PHE A 10 -9.50 -37.24 -20.76
N LEU A 11 -10.37 -36.80 -21.69
CA LEU A 11 -10.47 -35.42 -22.10
C LEU A 11 -11.14 -34.54 -21.01
N THR A 12 -12.13 -35.09 -20.31
CA THR A 12 -12.79 -34.37 -19.19
C THR A 12 -11.90 -34.28 -17.95
N ALA A 13 -11.06 -35.31 -17.69
CA ALA A 13 -10.09 -35.24 -16.58
C ALA A 13 -8.97 -34.23 -16.84
N VAL A 14 -8.52 -34.11 -18.08
CA VAL A 14 -7.50 -33.11 -18.48
C VAL A 14 -8.05 -31.68 -18.40
N PHE A 15 -9.32 -31.46 -18.77
CA PHE A 15 -9.96 -30.14 -18.63
C PHE A 15 -10.20 -29.76 -17.16
N MET A 16 -10.51 -30.69 -16.28
CA MET A 16 -10.60 -30.41 -14.82
C MET A 16 -9.23 -30.14 -14.19
N LEU A 17 -8.16 -30.78 -14.65
CA LEU A 17 -6.80 -30.48 -14.17
C LEU A 17 -6.31 -29.10 -14.66
N LEU A 18 -6.65 -28.70 -15.88
CA LEU A 18 -6.31 -27.38 -16.43
C LEU A 18 -7.14 -26.27 -15.79
N GLY A 19 -8.39 -26.56 -15.37
CA GLY A 19 -9.25 -25.62 -14.64
C GLY A 19 -8.79 -25.34 -13.22
N CYS A 20 -8.13 -26.32 -12.55
CA CYS A 20 -7.55 -26.10 -11.22
C CYS A 20 -6.21 -25.34 -11.23
N LEU A 21 -5.49 -25.37 -12.35
CA LEU A 21 -4.22 -24.64 -12.49
C LEU A 21 -4.45 -23.12 -12.72
N SER A 22 -5.62 -22.71 -13.22
CA SER A 22 -5.91 -21.30 -13.46
C SER A 22 -6.38 -20.52 -12.23
N ILE A 23 -6.74 -21.20 -11.13
CA ILE A 23 -7.14 -20.53 -9.86
C ILE A 23 -5.91 -20.26 -8.97
N GLN A 24 -4.81 -20.97 -9.18
CA GLN A 24 -3.57 -20.79 -8.41
C GLN A 24 -2.66 -19.70 -9.01
N ALA A 25 -2.83 -19.34 -10.28
CA ALA A 25 -2.02 -18.34 -10.97
C ALA A 25 -2.32 -16.89 -10.55
N ALA A 26 -3.42 -16.61 -9.84
CA ALA A 26 -3.78 -15.26 -9.44
C ALA A 26 -3.05 -14.78 -8.16
N ASN A 27 -2.45 -15.71 -7.38
CA ASN A 27 -1.72 -15.37 -6.14
C ASN A 27 -0.20 -15.51 -6.24
N ASP A 28 0.33 -16.14 -7.31
CA ASP A 28 1.78 -16.36 -7.46
C ASP A 28 2.55 -15.10 -7.92
N ASP A 29 1.83 -14.02 -8.24
CA ASP A 29 2.44 -12.80 -8.78
C ASP A 29 2.67 -11.71 -7.71
N LEU A 30 2.19 -11.91 -6.47
CA LEU A 30 2.36 -10.96 -5.39
C LEU A 30 3.71 -11.14 -4.69
N ILE A 31 4.39 -10.02 -4.43
CA ILE A 31 5.65 -9.97 -3.70
C ILE A 31 5.33 -9.83 -2.20
N THR A 32 5.28 -10.97 -1.51
CA THR A 32 4.91 -11.03 -0.08
C THR A 32 6.10 -10.89 0.87
N LYS A 33 7.31 -11.18 0.39
CA LYS A 33 8.54 -10.92 1.15
C LYS A 33 8.73 -9.41 1.30
N GLN A 34 9.14 -8.96 2.50
CA GLN A 34 9.43 -7.55 2.72
C GLN A 34 10.50 -7.04 1.75
N ILE A 35 10.15 -5.99 1.02
CA ILE A 35 11.07 -5.20 0.20
C ILE A 35 11.52 -4.00 1.04
N THR A 36 12.82 -3.81 1.17
CA THR A 36 13.39 -2.63 1.83
C THR A 36 13.97 -1.69 0.77
N ILE A 37 13.50 -0.46 0.74
CA ILE A 37 13.98 0.60 -0.16
C ILE A 37 14.70 1.66 0.65
N ASN A 38 15.97 1.91 0.28
CA ASN A 38 16.77 3.00 0.82
C ASN A 38 16.68 4.19 -0.12
N LEU A 39 16.22 5.32 0.39
CA LEU A 39 16.12 6.58 -0.33
C LEU A 39 17.26 7.50 0.08
N ASP A 40 18.14 7.81 -0.87
CA ASP A 40 19.23 8.79 -0.68
C ASP A 40 18.70 10.22 -0.74
N LYS A 41 17.50 10.42 -1.31
CA LYS A 41 16.84 11.71 -1.48
C LYS A 41 15.32 11.51 -1.49
N ALA A 42 14.61 12.39 -0.79
CA ALA A 42 13.14 12.45 -0.84
C ALA A 42 12.63 12.69 -2.27
N GLY A 43 11.49 12.07 -2.62
CA GLY A 43 10.87 12.16 -3.92
C GLY A 43 11.41 11.15 -4.94
N THR A 44 12.23 10.18 -4.54
CA THR A 44 12.86 9.23 -5.47
C THR A 44 12.32 7.81 -5.43
N LEU A 45 11.34 7.51 -4.59
CA LEU A 45 10.70 6.19 -4.53
C LEU A 45 10.19 5.73 -5.91
N PRO A 46 9.55 6.58 -6.74
CA PRO A 46 9.12 6.18 -8.08
C PRO A 46 10.25 5.74 -9.03
N ASN A 47 11.49 6.12 -8.72
CA ASN A 47 12.67 5.71 -9.49
C ASN A 47 13.27 4.39 -8.97
N LYS A 48 12.87 3.92 -7.80
CA LYS A 48 13.40 2.73 -7.14
C LYS A 48 12.53 1.49 -7.35
N ILE A 49 11.25 1.67 -7.68
CA ILE A 49 10.28 0.60 -7.89
C ILE A 49 9.76 0.71 -9.32
N ALA A 50 9.88 -0.38 -10.08
CA ALA A 50 9.34 -0.42 -11.43
C ALA A 50 7.80 -0.36 -11.40
N SER A 51 7.20 0.39 -12.33
CA SER A 51 5.73 0.53 -12.42
C SER A 51 5.01 -0.81 -12.63
N SER A 52 5.66 -1.80 -13.23
CA SER A 52 5.14 -3.16 -13.41
C SER A 52 5.11 -3.99 -12.12
N GLU A 53 5.84 -3.55 -11.07
CA GLU A 53 5.97 -4.27 -9.80
C GLU A 53 5.27 -3.55 -8.64
N MET A 54 5.02 -2.24 -8.76
CA MET A 54 4.52 -1.43 -7.64
C MET A 54 3.22 -1.98 -7.04
N TYR A 55 2.32 -2.51 -7.86
CA TYR A 55 1.03 -3.06 -7.41
C TYR A 55 1.13 -4.50 -6.89
N LYS A 56 2.27 -5.16 -7.09
CA LYS A 56 2.51 -6.54 -6.63
C LYS A 56 3.11 -6.59 -5.22
N ILE A 57 3.72 -5.50 -4.76
CA ILE A 57 4.38 -5.42 -3.45
C ILE A 57 3.32 -5.34 -2.35
N THR A 58 3.33 -6.31 -1.44
CA THR A 58 2.41 -6.34 -0.29
C THR A 58 3.06 -5.91 1.02
N ASN A 59 4.40 -5.91 1.10
CA ASN A 59 5.16 -5.62 2.31
C ASN A 59 6.37 -4.75 1.97
N LEU A 60 6.32 -3.47 2.39
CA LEU A 60 7.33 -2.47 2.06
C LEU A 60 7.91 -1.84 3.33
N LYS A 61 9.24 -1.75 3.39
CA LYS A 61 9.96 -0.92 4.34
C LYS A 61 10.68 0.20 3.59
N ILE A 62 10.57 1.42 4.10
CA ILE A 62 11.28 2.58 3.55
C ILE A 62 12.25 3.11 4.61
N VAL A 63 13.47 3.39 4.17
CA VAL A 63 14.54 3.99 4.97
C VAL A 63 14.99 5.28 4.30
N GLY A 64 15.12 6.36 5.07
CA GLY A 64 15.55 7.67 4.56
C GLY A 64 14.44 8.69 4.47
N GLU A 65 14.69 9.83 3.81
CA GLU A 65 13.72 10.92 3.71
C GLU A 65 12.67 10.64 2.65
N ILE A 66 11.40 10.94 2.97
CA ILE A 66 10.24 10.82 2.08
C ILE A 66 9.47 12.14 2.05
N ASN A 67 8.91 12.49 0.88
CA ASN A 67 8.07 13.66 0.70
C ASN A 67 6.77 13.34 -0.08
N GLY A 68 6.03 14.36 -0.51
CA GLY A 68 4.74 14.20 -1.17
C GLY A 68 4.78 13.34 -2.45
N THR A 69 5.86 13.37 -3.21
CA THR A 69 6.03 12.54 -4.42
C THR A 69 6.13 11.05 -4.05
N ASP A 70 6.88 10.72 -2.99
CA ASP A 70 6.96 9.35 -2.47
C ASP A 70 5.61 8.92 -1.87
N TRP A 71 4.95 9.84 -1.16
CA TRP A 71 3.65 9.58 -0.51
C TRP A 71 2.57 9.23 -1.52
N ASN A 72 2.55 9.90 -2.69
CA ASN A 72 1.65 9.57 -3.79
C ASN A 72 1.78 8.10 -4.19
N MET A 73 3.01 7.65 -4.43
CA MET A 73 3.25 6.26 -4.81
C MET A 73 2.86 5.28 -3.70
N ILE A 74 3.16 5.60 -2.43
CA ILE A 74 2.74 4.79 -1.27
C ILE A 74 1.22 4.65 -1.24
N ARG A 75 0.47 5.73 -1.45
CA ARG A 75 -1.00 5.70 -1.51
C ARG A 75 -1.51 4.83 -2.66
N GLU A 76 -0.94 4.99 -3.86
CA GLU A 76 -1.30 4.17 -5.02
C GLU A 76 -1.04 2.69 -4.77
N MET A 77 0.10 2.35 -4.15
CA MET A 77 0.41 0.98 -3.74
C MET A 77 -0.57 0.46 -2.67
N ALA A 78 -1.10 1.34 -1.82
CA ALA A 78 -2.08 1.01 -0.78
C ALA A 78 -3.55 1.04 -1.25
N GLY A 79 -3.79 1.15 -2.55
CA GLY A 79 -5.11 1.05 -3.16
C GLY A 79 -5.85 2.36 -3.41
N ARG A 80 -5.20 3.54 -3.24
CA ARG A 80 -5.80 4.86 -3.46
C ARG A 80 -4.83 5.86 -4.05
N ASN A 81 -5.24 6.59 -5.09
CA ASN A 81 -4.46 7.71 -5.60
C ASN A 81 -4.80 9.03 -4.85
N TYR A 82 -4.15 10.12 -5.25
CA TYR A 82 -4.34 11.45 -4.64
C TYR A 82 -5.76 12.03 -4.85
N GLN A 83 -6.53 11.51 -5.79
CA GLN A 83 -7.94 11.89 -6.07
C GLN A 83 -8.96 10.92 -5.45
N GLU A 84 -8.52 10.07 -4.53
CA GLU A 84 -9.34 9.02 -3.90
C GLU A 84 -9.86 7.93 -4.84
N SER A 85 -9.42 7.89 -6.09
CA SER A 85 -9.76 6.80 -7.00
C SER A 85 -9.08 5.51 -6.57
N SER A 86 -9.77 4.39 -6.71
CA SER A 86 -9.20 3.07 -6.43
C SER A 86 -8.08 2.74 -7.41
N THR A 87 -7.04 2.10 -6.91
CA THR A 87 -5.93 1.54 -7.68
C THR A 87 -5.84 0.03 -7.46
N GLU A 88 -5.01 -0.64 -8.23
CA GLU A 88 -4.77 -2.09 -8.11
C GLU A 88 -3.71 -2.42 -7.03
N GLY A 89 -3.36 -1.45 -6.18
CA GLY A 89 -2.35 -1.60 -5.16
C GLY A 89 -2.71 -2.66 -4.11
N ASN A 90 -1.73 -3.49 -3.76
CA ASN A 90 -1.86 -4.60 -2.81
C ASN A 90 -1.01 -4.41 -1.55
N LEU A 91 -0.46 -3.21 -1.31
CA LEU A 91 0.36 -2.92 -0.14
C LEU A 91 -0.48 -3.04 1.14
N SER A 92 -0.16 -4.04 1.95
CA SER A 92 -0.87 -4.33 3.20
C SER A 92 -0.02 -4.10 4.45
N VAL A 93 1.30 -4.15 4.33
CA VAL A 93 2.25 -3.90 5.42
C VAL A 93 3.21 -2.80 5.00
N LEU A 94 3.22 -1.69 5.74
CA LEU A 94 4.14 -0.57 5.51
C LEU A 94 4.93 -0.27 6.79
N ASP A 95 6.25 -0.33 6.69
CA ASP A 95 7.17 0.01 7.77
C ASP A 95 7.92 1.31 7.42
N LEU A 96 7.60 2.38 8.13
CA LEU A 96 8.24 3.69 8.04
C LEU A 96 9.11 3.99 9.27
N SER A 97 9.43 2.98 10.11
CA SER A 97 10.16 3.20 11.37
C SER A 97 11.51 3.91 11.20
N GLU A 98 12.16 3.70 10.05
CA GLU A 98 13.45 4.32 9.69
C GLU A 98 13.31 5.39 8.59
N ALA A 99 12.08 5.79 8.27
CA ALA A 99 11.80 6.90 7.38
C ALA A 99 11.74 8.22 8.16
N LYS A 100 11.98 9.32 7.45
CA LYS A 100 11.76 10.68 7.94
C LYS A 100 10.90 11.44 6.95
N ILE A 101 9.80 12.00 7.43
CA ILE A 101 8.91 12.81 6.58
C ILE A 101 9.49 14.21 6.49
N VAL A 102 9.65 14.70 5.26
CA VAL A 102 10.11 16.07 4.98
C VAL A 102 9.10 16.81 4.11
N ALA A 103 9.05 18.11 4.26
CA ALA A 103 8.22 18.99 3.43
C ALA A 103 8.67 18.94 1.96
N GLY A 104 7.73 19.12 1.03
CA GLY A 104 7.99 19.24 -0.41
C GLY A 104 7.47 18.09 -1.24
N GLY A 105 7.92 18.02 -2.49
CA GLY A 105 7.36 17.10 -3.49
C GLY A 105 5.98 17.51 -3.99
N ASP A 106 5.27 16.58 -4.61
CA ASP A 106 3.92 16.80 -5.10
C ASP A 106 2.89 16.75 -3.96
N TYR A 107 1.68 17.29 -4.21
CA TYR A 107 0.57 17.07 -3.28
C TYR A 107 0.16 15.60 -3.34
N TYR A 108 -0.11 15.00 -2.18
CA TYR A 108 -0.50 13.58 -2.06
C TYR A 108 -2.00 13.38 -1.90
N TYR A 109 -2.76 14.45 -1.71
CA TYR A 109 -4.21 14.43 -1.61
C TYR A 109 -4.78 15.69 -2.24
N TYR A 110 -5.94 15.56 -2.89
CA TYR A 110 -6.65 16.67 -3.51
C TYR A 110 -8.12 16.62 -3.13
N ASP A 111 -8.55 17.61 -2.34
CA ASP A 111 -9.95 17.79 -2.00
C ASP A 111 -10.66 18.54 -3.13
N ASN A 112 -11.48 17.81 -3.88
CA ASN A 112 -12.24 18.38 -5.00
C ASN A 112 -13.33 19.36 -4.56
N LEU A 113 -13.85 19.26 -3.32
CA LEU A 113 -14.93 20.11 -2.83
C LEU A 113 -14.42 21.51 -2.50
N PHE A 114 -13.22 21.58 -1.90
CA PHE A 114 -12.62 22.83 -1.46
C PHE A 114 -11.45 23.27 -2.36
N ASN A 115 -11.16 22.54 -3.43
CA ASN A 115 -10.02 22.79 -4.33
C ASN A 115 -8.70 22.90 -3.55
N ASN A 116 -8.54 22.05 -2.52
CA ASN A 116 -7.41 22.09 -1.63
C ASN A 116 -6.40 20.98 -1.95
N LYS A 117 -5.12 21.32 -1.97
CA LYS A 117 -3.99 20.41 -2.18
C LYS A 117 -3.23 20.23 -0.88
N VAL A 118 -3.07 18.98 -0.47
CA VAL A 118 -2.35 18.63 0.77
C VAL A 118 -0.95 18.13 0.43
N TYR A 119 0.04 18.72 1.08
CA TYR A 119 1.47 18.44 0.91
C TYR A 119 2.03 17.86 2.22
N THR A 120 3.19 17.20 2.13
CA THR A 120 3.90 16.76 3.33
C THR A 120 4.52 17.93 4.08
N SER A 121 4.50 17.85 5.41
CA SER A 121 5.23 18.72 6.36
C SER A 121 6.26 17.89 7.11
N ASN A 122 7.26 18.57 7.70
CA ASN A 122 8.33 17.89 8.42
C ASN A 122 7.78 17.16 9.67
N ASP A 123 8.12 15.88 9.78
CA ASP A 123 7.82 15.03 10.92
C ASP A 123 6.32 14.97 11.29
N GLU A 124 5.44 15.06 10.28
CA GLU A 124 3.99 15.00 10.42
C GLU A 124 3.36 13.92 9.53
N ILE A 125 2.40 13.19 10.08
CA ILE A 125 1.41 12.47 9.28
C ILE A 125 0.32 13.49 8.95
N GLY A 126 0.32 14.01 7.74
CA GLY A 126 -0.57 15.09 7.35
C GLY A 126 -2.03 14.67 7.25
N GLU A 127 -2.88 15.66 7.01
CA GLU A 127 -4.32 15.47 6.78
C GLU A 127 -4.57 14.50 5.61
N TYR A 128 -5.53 13.58 5.75
CA TYR A 128 -5.87 12.55 4.76
C TYR A 128 -4.71 11.64 4.30
N ALA A 129 -3.59 11.59 5.02
CA ALA A 129 -2.37 10.91 4.58
C ALA A 129 -2.57 9.47 4.10
N PHE A 130 -3.40 8.69 4.80
CA PHE A 130 -3.78 7.33 4.44
C PHE A 130 -5.30 7.17 4.25
N ALA A 131 -6.03 8.27 4.06
CA ALA A 131 -7.47 8.20 3.89
C ALA A 131 -7.85 7.19 2.79
N TYR A 132 -8.81 6.33 3.12
CA TYR A 132 -9.34 5.26 2.26
C TYR A 132 -8.32 4.21 1.77
N CYS A 133 -7.11 4.20 2.32
CA CYS A 133 -6.13 3.14 2.06
C CYS A 133 -6.53 1.83 2.76
N SER A 134 -7.67 1.26 2.34
CA SER A 134 -8.30 0.10 3.00
C SER A 134 -7.49 -1.21 2.85
N GLY A 135 -6.53 -1.27 1.94
CA GLY A 135 -5.60 -2.39 1.78
C GLY A 135 -4.56 -2.47 2.91
N LEU A 136 -4.26 -1.34 3.57
CA LEU A 136 -3.27 -1.29 4.65
C LEU A 136 -3.81 -1.93 5.93
N THR A 137 -3.19 -3.03 6.35
CA THR A 137 -3.54 -3.78 7.57
C THR A 137 -2.52 -3.60 8.69
N SER A 138 -1.30 -3.16 8.35
CA SER A 138 -0.23 -2.89 9.31
C SER A 138 0.60 -1.69 8.88
N LEU A 139 0.78 -0.75 9.78
CA LEU A 139 1.57 0.45 9.57
C LEU A 139 2.46 0.73 10.78
N THR A 140 3.77 0.84 10.56
CA THR A 140 4.71 1.33 11.57
C THR A 140 5.10 2.76 11.21
N LEU A 141 4.81 3.70 12.10
CA LEU A 141 5.09 5.12 11.90
C LEU A 141 6.57 5.45 12.15
N PRO A 142 7.09 6.53 11.54
CA PRO A 142 8.43 7.03 11.82
C PRO A 142 8.62 7.38 13.30
N VAL A 143 9.84 7.18 13.78
CA VAL A 143 10.24 7.67 15.11
C VAL A 143 10.43 9.19 15.02
N GLY A 144 9.71 9.95 15.81
CA GLY A 144 9.84 11.42 15.81
C GLY A 144 8.68 12.17 15.16
N ILE A 145 7.60 11.44 14.77
CA ILE A 145 6.36 12.09 14.36
C ILE A 145 5.83 12.98 15.49
N THR A 146 5.57 14.24 15.16
CA THR A 146 5.10 15.27 16.10
C THR A 146 3.59 15.45 16.08
N SER A 147 2.94 15.20 14.95
CA SER A 147 1.49 15.36 14.79
C SER A 147 0.88 14.34 13.81
N ILE A 148 -0.42 14.13 13.98
CA ILE A 148 -1.26 13.37 13.05
C ILE A 148 -2.43 14.29 12.69
N GLY A 149 -2.57 14.58 11.41
CA GLY A 149 -3.60 15.46 10.86
C GLY A 149 -5.00 14.84 10.87
N GLU A 150 -5.99 15.69 10.66
CA GLU A 150 -7.38 15.25 10.58
C GLU A 150 -7.58 14.24 9.45
N PHE A 151 -8.46 13.28 9.65
CA PHE A 151 -8.80 12.24 8.67
C PHE A 151 -7.62 11.42 8.12
N ALA A 152 -6.43 11.51 8.75
CA ALA A 152 -5.21 10.84 8.27
C ALA A 152 -5.41 9.34 8.00
N PHE A 153 -6.30 8.66 8.74
CA PHE A 153 -6.61 7.24 8.62
C PHE A 153 -8.11 6.96 8.36
N SER A 154 -8.86 7.97 7.91
CA SER A 154 -10.29 7.81 7.62
C SER A 154 -10.52 6.73 6.56
N GLY A 155 -11.49 5.84 6.77
CA GLY A 155 -11.82 4.77 5.82
C GLY A 155 -10.77 3.66 5.69
N CYS A 156 -9.74 3.63 6.53
CA CYS A 156 -8.88 2.45 6.68
C CYS A 156 -9.64 1.34 7.41
N ILE A 157 -9.47 0.07 6.99
CA ILE A 157 -10.16 -1.06 7.65
C ILE A 157 -9.58 -1.25 9.06
N TYR A 158 -10.48 -1.33 10.06
CA TYR A 158 -10.16 -1.50 11.48
C TYR A 158 -9.57 -2.88 11.80
N ASN A 159 -8.26 -3.07 11.55
CA ASN A 159 -7.50 -4.16 12.17
C ASN A 159 -6.10 -3.65 12.57
N HIS A 160 -6.04 -2.46 13.16
CA HIS A 160 -4.79 -1.85 13.53
C HIS A 160 -4.14 -2.51 14.74
N ARG A 161 -3.12 -3.34 14.49
CA ARG A 161 -1.99 -3.43 15.43
C ARG A 161 -1.04 -2.26 15.12
N THR A 162 -1.34 -1.09 15.63
CA THR A 162 -0.31 -0.05 15.77
C THR A 162 0.68 -0.53 16.82
N THR A 163 1.81 -1.08 16.41
CA THR A 163 2.94 -1.30 17.32
C THR A 163 3.52 0.09 17.63
N LYS A 164 3.07 0.67 18.73
CA LYS A 164 3.67 1.88 19.30
C LYS A 164 5.07 1.54 19.76
N THR A 165 6.08 2.07 19.12
CA THR A 165 7.35 2.33 19.81
C THR A 165 7.05 3.37 20.89
N ASN A 166 7.51 3.12 22.13
CA ASN A 166 7.22 3.83 23.37
C ASN A 166 7.33 5.36 23.27
N GLN A 167 6.35 6.04 22.65
CA GLN A 167 6.15 7.48 22.78
C GLN A 167 4.67 7.77 23.09
N LYS A 168 4.50 8.57 24.13
CA LYS A 168 3.25 9.00 24.71
C LYS A 168 2.59 10.03 23.76
N TYR A 169 1.73 9.55 22.87
CA TYR A 169 0.82 10.41 22.12
C TYR A 169 -0.54 10.45 22.82
N PRO A 170 -1.24 11.60 22.81
CA PRO A 170 -2.60 11.65 23.33
C PRO A 170 -3.48 10.69 22.53
N SER A 171 -4.34 9.96 23.24
CA SER A 171 -5.33 9.07 22.67
C SER A 171 -6.24 9.88 21.74
N VAL A 172 -6.17 9.61 20.44
CA VAL A 172 -7.16 10.11 19.50
C VAL A 172 -8.35 9.16 19.60
N ASN A 173 -9.43 9.64 20.23
CA ASN A 173 -10.74 9.00 20.12
C ASN A 173 -11.25 9.27 18.70
N LEU A 174 -11.38 8.20 17.90
CA LEU A 174 -12.04 8.21 16.59
C LEU A 174 -13.53 8.04 16.79
#